data_01f6703282be84e0cd595488ef900ff6
#
_entry.id   01f6703282be84e0cd595488ef900ff6
#
_cell.length_a   1.000
_cell.length_b   1.000
_cell.length_c   1.000
_cell.angle_alpha   90.00
_cell.angle_beta   90.00
_cell.angle_gamma   90.00
#
_symmetry.space_group_name_H-M   'P 1'
#
loop_
_entity.id
_entity.type
_entity.pdbx_description
1 polymer ?
#
loop_
_entity_poly.entity_id
_entity_poly.type
_entity_poly.pdbx_seq_one_letter_code
_entity_poly.pdbx_strand_id
1 'polypeptide(L)'
;MSTGTRSITVGIDGSPTSLDAADWAAREARRRRLPLRLLHAGTGPVVSGQVPDVDVPAGRTRTALDRAAIQLSYAHPALDIIARSSGAPAVQALLAAAADTETLVVGSRGAAGCPGFQVGSVALAVAARAARPVVVVRAGELPEDGETSGTDGPPSGAAPCPPVVLGLDVDRPAADLIRYAFDTAAFRSAPLHVVHAWTRSEAYPLAAHGSRPEGTDGNGDAERRALAGTLRPWRRGFSGTTVREHVVQGPPGPHLLKASVRAGLLVVGRRSGTGPGRTVRTLIRHAPCAVAVVPHG
;
A
#
# COMPACT_ATOMS: atom_id res chain seq x y z
N MET A 1 -20.77 9.87 19.01
CA MET A 1 -20.08 9.53 17.73
C MET A 1 -18.75 10.28 17.77
N SER A 2 -17.67 9.57 18.09
CA SER A 2 -16.33 10.18 18.18
C SER A 2 -15.85 10.48 16.78
N THR A 3 -15.70 11.75 16.43
CA THR A 3 -15.01 12.20 15.21
C THR A 3 -13.52 11.94 15.40
N GLY A 4 -13.14 10.65 15.36
CA GLY A 4 -11.73 10.27 15.38
C GLY A 4 -11.02 10.92 14.20
N THR A 5 -10.06 11.79 14.46
CA THR A 5 -9.22 12.41 13.45
C THR A 5 -8.58 11.29 12.64
N ARG A 6 -8.89 11.21 11.34
CA ARG A 6 -8.28 10.23 10.44
C ARG A 6 -6.76 10.40 10.50
N SER A 7 -6.02 9.32 10.62
CA SER A 7 -4.55 9.33 10.70
C SER A 7 -3.97 8.23 9.82
N ILE A 8 -2.69 8.33 9.51
CA ILE A 8 -1.91 7.19 9.04
C ILE A 8 -1.20 6.60 10.26
N THR A 9 -1.30 5.30 10.46
CA THR A 9 -0.62 4.62 11.57
C THR A 9 0.48 3.71 11.04
N VAL A 10 1.66 3.72 11.65
CA VAL A 10 2.77 2.83 11.29
C VAL A 10 3.26 2.05 12.50
N GLY A 11 3.49 0.75 12.31
CA GLY A 11 4.08 -0.12 13.33
C GLY A 11 5.59 0.01 13.38
N ILE A 12 6.14 0.27 14.59
CA ILE A 12 7.57 0.46 14.86
C ILE A 12 8.05 -0.67 15.77
N ASP A 13 9.03 -1.45 15.31
CA ASP A 13 9.71 -2.49 16.10
C ASP A 13 11.23 -2.22 16.26
N GLY A 14 11.71 -1.12 15.66
CA GLY A 14 13.11 -0.73 15.67
C GLY A 14 13.97 -1.38 14.59
N SER A 15 13.38 -2.25 13.76
CA SER A 15 14.08 -2.81 12.61
C SER A 15 14.26 -1.76 11.50
N PRO A 16 15.28 -1.88 10.65
CA PRO A 16 15.45 -0.98 9.48
C PRO A 16 14.19 -0.93 8.62
N THR A 17 13.53 -2.07 8.41
CA THR A 17 12.27 -2.14 7.62
C THR A 17 11.12 -1.37 8.26
N SER A 18 11.05 -1.31 9.60
CA SER A 18 10.03 -0.50 10.28
C SER A 18 10.33 1.00 10.18
N LEU A 19 11.60 1.38 10.11
CA LEU A 19 12.00 2.78 9.89
C LEU A 19 11.74 3.21 8.45
N ASP A 20 12.02 2.37 7.45
CA ASP A 20 11.66 2.63 6.06
C ASP A 20 10.13 2.75 5.90
N ALA A 21 9.37 1.90 6.59
CA ALA A 21 7.92 1.99 6.63
C ALA A 21 7.42 3.28 7.29
N ALA A 22 8.12 3.76 8.32
CA ALA A 22 7.79 5.02 8.99
C ALA A 22 8.05 6.23 8.10
N ASP A 23 9.16 6.25 7.37
CA ASP A 23 9.45 7.30 6.40
C ASP A 23 8.46 7.30 5.23
N TRP A 24 8.12 6.12 4.69
CA TRP A 24 7.04 5.98 3.70
C TRP A 24 5.71 6.53 4.22
N ALA A 25 5.34 6.18 5.46
CA ALA A 25 4.10 6.63 6.10
C ALA A 25 4.09 8.14 6.33
N ALA A 26 5.24 8.75 6.68
CA ALA A 26 5.37 10.19 6.87
C ALA A 26 5.15 10.96 5.55
N ARG A 27 5.75 10.49 4.44
CA ARG A 27 5.51 11.06 3.12
C ARG A 27 4.04 10.96 2.71
N GLU A 28 3.40 9.82 2.94
CA GLU A 28 1.99 9.62 2.61
C GLU A 28 1.08 10.49 3.50
N ALA A 29 1.36 10.61 4.80
CA ALA A 29 0.63 11.46 5.74
C ALA A 29 0.70 12.94 5.31
N ARG A 30 1.89 13.42 4.92
CA ARG A 30 2.09 14.77 4.40
C ARG A 30 1.26 15.03 3.15
N ARG A 31 1.26 14.11 2.15
CA ARG A 31 0.47 14.22 0.92
C ARG A 31 -1.03 14.30 1.21
N ARG A 32 -1.50 13.54 2.18
CA ARG A 32 -2.93 13.49 2.57
C ARG A 32 -3.31 14.56 3.60
N ARG A 33 -2.33 15.31 4.13
CA ARG A 33 -2.52 16.27 5.23
C ARG A 33 -3.18 15.63 6.45
N LEU A 34 -2.70 14.45 6.81
CA LEU A 34 -3.14 13.66 7.95
C LEU A 34 -2.03 13.57 9.00
N PRO A 35 -2.36 13.47 10.30
CA PRO A 35 -1.38 13.17 11.33
C PRO A 35 -0.79 11.75 11.13
N LEU A 36 0.46 11.59 11.53
CA LEU A 36 1.16 10.31 11.56
C LEU A 36 1.17 9.76 12.99
N ARG A 37 0.67 8.55 13.17
CA ARG A 37 0.73 7.83 14.45
C ARG A 37 1.79 6.73 14.36
N LEU A 38 2.81 6.83 15.21
CA LEU A 38 3.79 5.77 15.41
C LEU A 38 3.31 4.85 16.52
N LEU A 39 3.22 3.56 16.26
CA LEU A 39 2.76 2.56 17.23
C LEU A 39 3.84 1.52 17.48
N HIS A 40 4.34 1.46 18.70
CA HIS A 40 5.18 0.37 19.18
C HIS A 40 4.36 -0.60 20.02
N ALA A 41 4.45 -1.89 19.73
CA ALA A 41 3.81 -2.95 20.50
C ALA A 41 4.88 -3.78 21.22
N GLY A 42 4.79 -3.89 22.55
CA GLY A 42 5.72 -4.64 23.37
C GLY A 42 5.58 -4.33 24.85
N THR A 43 6.24 -5.09 25.70
CA THR A 43 6.15 -5.03 27.16
C THR A 43 6.90 -3.84 27.80
N GLY A 44 7.25 -2.80 27.05
CA GLY A 44 7.87 -1.57 27.58
C GLY A 44 6.85 -0.64 28.25
N PRO A 45 7.32 0.39 28.99
CA PRO A 45 6.43 1.36 29.61
C PRO A 45 5.60 2.07 28.54
N VAL A 46 4.28 2.18 28.80
CA VAL A 46 3.35 2.84 27.89
C VAL A 46 3.64 4.34 27.90
N VAL A 47 4.15 4.86 26.80
CA VAL A 47 4.32 6.30 26.59
C VAL A 47 3.26 6.76 25.61
N SER A 48 2.41 7.69 26.04
CA SER A 48 1.36 8.29 25.21
C SER A 48 1.53 9.80 25.26
N GLY A 49 1.83 10.44 24.11
CA GLY A 49 1.96 11.89 24.04
C GLY A 49 2.32 12.39 22.64
N GLN A 50 2.09 13.69 22.42
CA GLN A 50 2.77 14.41 21.33
C GLN A 50 4.28 14.35 21.57
N VAL A 51 5.06 14.30 20.50
CA VAL A 51 6.53 14.33 20.61
C VAL A 51 6.92 15.62 21.34
N PRO A 52 7.55 15.53 22.51
CA PRO A 52 7.99 16.75 23.21
C PRO A 52 9.06 17.47 22.39
N ASP A 53 9.00 18.79 22.39
CA ASP A 53 10.13 19.62 21.96
C ASP A 53 11.39 19.19 22.73
N VAL A 54 12.31 18.67 22.02
CA VAL A 54 13.72 18.27 22.18
C VAL A 54 14.42 18.26 23.57
N ASP A 55 13.77 18.21 24.69
CA ASP A 55 14.46 17.99 25.98
C ASP A 55 14.13 16.65 26.62
N VAL A 56 14.80 15.57 26.12
CA VAL A 56 14.82 14.30 26.83
C VAL A 56 15.85 14.39 27.97
N PRO A 57 15.42 14.23 29.25
CA PRO A 57 16.34 14.25 30.37
C PRO A 57 17.48 13.24 30.18
N ALA A 58 18.72 13.69 30.36
CA ALA A 58 19.89 12.84 30.33
C ALA A 58 19.73 11.72 31.37
N GLY A 59 19.58 10.44 30.91
CA GLY A 59 19.46 9.27 31.79
C GLY A 59 18.43 8.24 31.35
N ARG A 60 17.51 8.52 30.42
CA ARG A 60 16.61 7.51 29.87
C ARG A 60 17.19 6.93 28.57
N THR A 61 17.30 5.62 28.51
CA THR A 61 17.61 4.93 27.25
C THR A 61 16.50 5.22 26.25
N ARG A 62 16.81 5.93 25.15
CA ARG A 62 15.84 6.24 24.08
C ARG A 62 15.32 4.95 23.49
N THR A 63 14.01 4.76 23.49
CA THR A 63 13.35 3.62 22.86
C THR A 63 13.46 3.71 21.33
N ALA A 64 13.22 2.60 20.64
CA ALA A 64 13.15 2.62 19.18
C ALA A 64 12.05 3.59 18.67
N LEU A 65 10.96 3.71 19.42
CA LEU A 65 9.86 4.63 19.13
C LEU A 65 10.31 6.09 19.25
N ASP A 66 11.03 6.47 20.32
CA ASP A 66 11.53 7.83 20.52
C ASP A 66 12.50 8.23 19.41
N ARG A 67 13.42 7.32 19.05
CA ARG A 67 14.37 7.55 17.95
C ARG A 67 13.67 7.79 16.62
N ALA A 68 12.69 6.96 16.29
CA ALA A 68 11.89 7.11 15.07
C ALA A 68 11.12 8.44 15.06
N ALA A 69 10.49 8.80 16.18
CA ALA A 69 9.73 10.05 16.32
C ALA A 69 10.63 11.28 16.13
N ILE A 70 11.78 11.32 16.78
CA ILE A 70 12.74 12.42 16.67
C ILE A 70 13.27 12.53 15.22
N GLN A 71 13.72 11.41 14.63
CA GLN A 71 14.22 11.39 13.26
C GLN A 71 13.20 11.93 12.27
N LEU A 72 11.94 11.47 12.37
CA LEU A 72 10.86 11.91 11.48
C LEU A 72 10.46 13.36 11.71
N SER A 73 10.50 13.87 12.96
CA SER A 73 10.22 15.28 13.24
C SER A 73 11.25 16.22 12.61
N TYR A 74 12.51 15.81 12.56
CA TYR A 74 13.54 16.57 11.85
C TYR A 74 13.35 16.50 10.32
N ALA A 75 13.02 15.33 9.78
CA ALA A 75 12.84 15.15 8.35
C ALA A 75 11.52 15.77 7.83
N HIS A 76 10.50 15.86 8.68
CA HIS A 76 9.16 16.33 8.34
C HIS A 76 8.62 17.32 9.37
N PRO A 77 9.19 18.53 9.53
CA PRO A 77 8.87 19.46 10.62
C PRO A 77 7.41 19.96 10.61
N ALA A 78 6.73 19.93 9.47
CA ALA A 78 5.31 20.32 9.36
C ALA A 78 4.32 19.18 9.61
N LEU A 79 4.80 17.96 9.92
CA LEU A 79 3.94 16.80 10.12
C LEU A 79 3.62 16.64 11.61
N ASP A 80 2.31 16.52 11.92
CA ASP A 80 1.87 16.17 13.28
C ASP A 80 2.16 14.68 13.54
N ILE A 81 3.10 14.40 14.45
CA ILE A 81 3.57 13.07 14.78
C ILE A 81 3.15 12.70 16.21
N ILE A 82 2.41 11.62 16.34
CA ILE A 82 1.91 11.11 17.62
C ILE A 82 2.54 9.75 17.89
N ALA A 83 3.37 9.66 18.94
CA ALA A 83 3.98 8.40 19.37
C ALA A 83 3.09 7.70 20.42
N ARG A 84 2.84 6.40 20.23
CA ARG A 84 2.09 5.57 21.17
C ARG A 84 2.76 4.22 21.35
N SER A 85 2.81 3.73 22.59
CA SER A 85 3.17 2.35 22.89
C SER A 85 1.96 1.56 23.40
N SER A 86 1.96 0.26 23.14
CA SER A 86 0.93 -0.68 23.61
C SER A 86 1.60 -1.90 24.21
N GLY A 87 1.16 -2.32 25.39
CA GLY A 87 1.60 -3.57 26.03
C GLY A 87 0.99 -4.84 25.41
N ALA A 88 0.07 -4.69 24.44
CA ALA A 88 -0.53 -5.83 23.78
C ALA A 88 0.41 -6.46 22.73
N PRO A 89 0.21 -7.75 22.39
CA PRO A 89 0.94 -8.40 21.31
C PRO A 89 0.82 -7.61 20.00
N ALA A 90 1.90 -7.54 19.20
CA ALA A 90 2.01 -6.68 18.03
C ALA A 90 0.82 -6.75 17.05
N VAL A 91 0.39 -7.96 16.72
CA VAL A 91 -0.76 -8.13 15.80
C VAL A 91 -2.05 -7.57 16.40
N GLN A 92 -2.29 -7.78 17.69
CA GLN A 92 -3.48 -7.30 18.37
C GLN A 92 -3.48 -5.78 18.46
N ALA A 93 -2.34 -5.17 18.83
CA ALA A 93 -2.19 -3.72 18.92
C ALA A 93 -2.41 -3.04 17.56
N LEU A 94 -1.80 -3.59 16.49
CA LEU A 94 -1.95 -3.07 15.13
C LEU A 94 -3.37 -3.21 14.59
N LEU A 95 -4.05 -4.34 14.86
CA LEU A 95 -5.45 -4.53 14.45
C LEU A 95 -6.40 -3.59 15.20
N ALA A 96 -6.16 -3.36 16.49
CA ALA A 96 -6.93 -2.37 17.26
C ALA A 96 -6.72 -0.96 16.71
N ALA A 97 -5.47 -0.59 16.40
CA ALA A 97 -5.16 0.71 15.81
C ALA A 97 -5.74 0.89 14.40
N ALA A 98 -5.91 -0.21 13.65
CA ALA A 98 -6.52 -0.17 12.32
C ALA A 98 -7.97 0.31 12.32
N ALA A 99 -8.70 0.19 13.43
CA ALA A 99 -10.08 0.68 13.52
C ALA A 99 -10.18 2.21 13.37
N ASP A 100 -9.20 2.94 13.89
CA ASP A 100 -9.18 4.40 13.98
C ASP A 100 -8.22 5.07 12.98
N THR A 101 -7.71 4.32 12.00
CA THR A 101 -6.76 4.83 11.00
C THR A 101 -7.35 4.78 9.59
N GLU A 102 -6.88 5.67 8.72
CA GLU A 102 -7.21 5.61 7.30
C GLU A 102 -6.42 4.51 6.59
N THR A 103 -5.14 4.40 6.92
CA THR A 103 -4.23 3.39 6.39
C THR A 103 -3.26 2.95 7.48
N LEU A 104 -3.08 1.65 7.62
CA LEU A 104 -2.06 1.07 8.49
C LEU A 104 -0.83 0.71 7.66
N VAL A 105 0.35 1.08 8.13
CA VAL A 105 1.62 0.81 7.45
C VAL A 105 2.47 -0.10 8.31
N VAL A 106 3.07 -1.11 7.70
CA VAL A 106 3.97 -2.05 8.38
C VAL A 106 5.18 -2.36 7.49
N GLY A 107 6.33 -2.53 8.10
CA GLY A 107 7.52 -3.02 7.41
C GLY A 107 7.40 -4.51 7.09
N SER A 108 7.87 -4.92 5.93
CA SER A 108 8.14 -6.32 5.67
C SER A 108 9.50 -6.67 6.27
N ARG A 109 9.63 -7.75 7.05
CA ARG A 109 10.96 -8.23 7.45
C ARG A 109 11.71 -8.70 6.19
N GLY A 110 12.71 -7.91 5.77
CA GLY A 110 13.77 -8.42 4.94
C GLY A 110 14.68 -9.28 5.83
N ALA A 111 14.89 -10.55 5.50
CA ALA A 111 15.92 -11.32 6.16
C ALA A 111 17.27 -10.74 5.77
N ALA A 112 17.97 -10.08 6.69
CA ALA A 112 19.38 -9.79 6.51
C ALA A 112 20.10 -11.13 6.28
N GLY A 113 20.58 -11.37 5.06
CA GLY A 113 21.50 -12.47 4.74
C GLY A 113 20.92 -13.75 4.16
N CYS A 114 19.62 -13.87 3.86
CA CYS A 114 19.10 -15.05 3.13
C CYS A 114 18.56 -14.68 1.75
N PRO A 115 18.91 -15.41 0.68
CA PRO A 115 18.27 -15.28 -0.61
C PRO A 115 16.86 -15.86 -0.53
N GLY A 116 15.85 -14.99 -0.46
CA GLY A 116 14.45 -15.37 -0.37
C GLY A 116 13.72 -14.47 0.62
N PHE A 117 12.99 -13.49 0.10
CA PHE A 117 12.28 -12.49 0.89
C PHE A 117 11.20 -13.13 1.76
N GLN A 118 11.47 -13.32 3.04
CA GLN A 118 10.44 -13.75 3.99
C GLN A 118 9.73 -12.53 4.54
N VAL A 119 8.45 -12.40 4.20
CA VAL A 119 7.57 -11.42 4.86
C VAL A 119 7.32 -11.85 6.29
N GLY A 120 7.44 -10.91 7.24
CA GLY A 120 7.22 -11.19 8.66
C GLY A 120 5.78 -11.67 8.93
N SER A 121 5.65 -12.55 9.91
CA SER A 121 4.36 -13.11 10.34
C SER A 121 3.36 -12.02 10.76
N VAL A 122 3.85 -10.94 11.40
CA VAL A 122 3.03 -9.79 11.81
C VAL A 122 2.43 -9.08 10.60
N ALA A 123 3.24 -8.73 9.60
CA ALA A 123 2.78 -8.06 8.38
C ALA A 123 1.72 -8.87 7.64
N LEU A 124 1.95 -10.19 7.47
CA LEU A 124 0.97 -11.09 6.85
C LEU A 124 -0.31 -11.22 7.66
N ALA A 125 -0.20 -11.35 8.99
CA ALA A 125 -1.36 -11.50 9.87
C ALA A 125 -2.22 -10.23 9.90
N VAL A 126 -1.59 -9.06 9.89
CA VAL A 126 -2.27 -7.76 9.86
C VAL A 126 -2.92 -7.53 8.49
N ALA A 127 -2.20 -7.75 7.39
CA ALA A 127 -2.75 -7.66 6.04
C ALA A 127 -3.92 -8.62 5.81
N ALA A 128 -3.93 -9.77 6.52
CA ALA A 128 -5.00 -10.75 6.43
C ALA A 128 -6.29 -10.34 7.16
N ARG A 129 -6.19 -9.56 8.24
CA ARG A 129 -7.30 -9.36 9.19
C ARG A 129 -7.74 -7.93 9.39
N ALA A 130 -6.92 -6.94 9.02
CA ALA A 130 -7.25 -5.53 9.24
C ALA A 130 -8.53 -5.14 8.50
N ALA A 131 -9.38 -4.35 9.15
CA ALA A 131 -10.60 -3.80 8.56
C ALA A 131 -10.35 -2.57 7.68
N ARG A 132 -9.12 -2.08 7.63
CA ARG A 132 -8.68 -0.93 6.84
C ARG A 132 -7.52 -1.30 5.92
N PRO A 133 -7.23 -0.49 4.90
CA PRO A 133 -6.08 -0.73 4.03
C PRO A 133 -4.78 -0.88 4.81
N VAL A 134 -3.99 -1.89 4.45
CA VAL A 134 -2.66 -2.15 5.03
C VAL A 134 -1.63 -2.03 3.93
N VAL A 135 -0.65 -1.17 4.14
CA VAL A 135 0.50 -1.04 3.26
C VAL A 135 1.69 -1.77 3.86
N VAL A 136 2.23 -2.70 3.10
CA VAL A 136 3.45 -3.44 3.45
C VAL A 136 4.61 -2.83 2.68
N VAL A 137 5.55 -2.21 3.41
CA VAL A 137 6.72 -1.54 2.85
C VAL A 137 7.95 -2.43 3.00
N ARG A 138 8.79 -2.49 1.98
CA ARG A 138 10.04 -3.27 1.97
C ARG A 138 11.23 -2.44 2.44
N ALA A 139 12.29 -3.12 2.91
CA ALA A 139 13.55 -2.46 3.23
C ALA A 139 14.25 -1.98 1.95
N GLY A 140 14.86 -0.80 2.05
CA GLY A 140 15.64 -0.22 0.94
C GLY A 140 14.77 0.31 -0.20
N GLU A 141 13.47 0.33 -0.04
CA GLU A 141 12.54 0.91 -0.98
C GLU A 141 12.31 2.38 -0.62
N LEU A 142 13.31 3.18 -0.93
CA LEU A 142 13.09 4.60 -1.14
C LEU A 142 12.49 4.73 -2.53
N PRO A 143 11.23 5.12 -2.73
CA PRO A 143 10.83 5.65 -4.01
C PRO A 143 11.79 6.81 -4.27
N GLU A 144 12.44 6.82 -5.40
CA GLU A 144 13.03 8.02 -5.96
C GLU A 144 11.86 8.97 -6.28
N ASP A 145 11.24 9.48 -5.24
CA ASP A 145 10.46 10.71 -5.35
C ASP A 145 11.53 11.74 -5.75
N GLY A 146 11.40 12.39 -6.90
CA GLY A 146 12.31 13.41 -7.40
C GLY A 146 12.45 14.66 -6.51
N GLU A 147 12.31 14.49 -5.21
CA GLU A 147 12.64 15.43 -4.13
C GLU A 147 14.05 15.11 -3.65
N THR A 148 15.04 15.45 -4.46
CA THR A 148 16.39 15.71 -3.94
C THR A 148 16.28 16.85 -2.93
N SER A 149 16.52 16.52 -1.67
CA SER A 149 16.72 17.51 -0.61
C SER A 149 17.78 18.52 -1.05
N GLY A 150 17.37 19.78 -1.16
CA GLY A 150 18.27 20.92 -0.96
C GLY A 150 19.31 21.17 -2.02
N THR A 151 18.91 21.81 -3.12
CA THR A 151 19.73 22.86 -3.74
C THR A 151 18.79 23.82 -4.45
N ASP A 152 18.91 25.11 -4.11
CA ASP A 152 18.20 26.22 -4.74
C ASP A 152 18.49 26.28 -6.26
N GLY A 153 17.60 25.68 -7.06
CA GLY A 153 17.56 25.80 -8.48
C GLY A 153 16.12 25.65 -8.99
N PRO A 154 15.69 26.38 -10.03
CA PRO A 154 14.34 26.23 -10.55
C PRO A 154 14.13 24.79 -11.03
N PRO A 155 12.96 24.14 -10.76
CA PRO A 155 12.69 22.76 -11.12
C PRO A 155 12.56 22.62 -12.63
N SER A 156 13.67 22.41 -13.29
CA SER A 156 13.70 22.03 -14.70
C SER A 156 13.63 20.49 -14.77
N GLY A 157 12.43 19.95 -15.06
CA GLY A 157 12.22 18.54 -15.35
C GLY A 157 12.07 17.63 -14.12
N ALA A 158 11.07 17.87 -13.27
CA ALA A 158 10.69 16.91 -12.24
C ALA A 158 10.39 15.56 -12.90
N ALA A 159 11.12 14.51 -12.50
CA ALA A 159 10.84 13.16 -12.96
C ALA A 159 9.37 12.81 -12.67
N PRO A 160 8.63 12.20 -13.60
CA PRO A 160 7.23 11.87 -13.36
C PRO A 160 7.11 10.92 -12.18
N CYS A 161 6.19 11.22 -11.25
CA CYS A 161 5.94 10.35 -10.10
C CYS A 161 5.67 8.91 -10.55
N PRO A 162 6.27 7.92 -9.90
CA PRO A 162 6.06 6.51 -10.23
C PRO A 162 4.56 6.16 -10.17
N PRO A 163 4.04 5.36 -11.12
CA PRO A 163 2.61 5.06 -11.20
C PRO A 163 2.10 4.30 -9.99
N VAL A 164 0.84 4.50 -9.66
CA VAL A 164 0.07 3.59 -8.81
C VAL A 164 -0.48 2.49 -9.71
N VAL A 165 -0.24 1.22 -9.35
CA VAL A 165 -0.77 0.06 -10.08
C VAL A 165 -1.95 -0.52 -9.30
N LEU A 166 -3.09 -0.69 -9.95
CA LEU A 166 -4.27 -1.34 -9.39
C LEU A 166 -4.49 -2.71 -10.06
N GLY A 167 -4.50 -3.78 -9.29
CA GLY A 167 -5.01 -5.09 -9.73
C GLY A 167 -6.52 -5.15 -9.53
N LEU A 168 -7.28 -5.22 -10.62
CA LEU A 168 -8.75 -5.19 -10.59
C LEU A 168 -9.33 -6.43 -11.27
N ASP A 169 -10.29 -7.07 -10.60
CA ASP A 169 -11.16 -8.08 -11.15
C ASP A 169 -12.46 -7.39 -11.59
N VAL A 170 -12.72 -7.36 -12.91
CA VAL A 170 -13.92 -6.69 -13.47
C VAL A 170 -15.20 -7.48 -13.23
N ASP A 171 -15.12 -8.79 -13.03
CA ASP A 171 -16.28 -9.62 -12.71
C ASP A 171 -16.79 -9.35 -11.29
N ARG A 172 -15.91 -8.84 -10.43
CA ARG A 172 -16.20 -8.53 -9.02
C ARG A 172 -15.56 -7.21 -8.61
N PRO A 173 -15.99 -6.10 -9.23
CA PRO A 173 -15.41 -4.80 -8.96
C PRO A 173 -15.74 -4.37 -7.52
N ALA A 174 -14.71 -4.01 -6.76
CA ALA A 174 -14.85 -3.53 -5.39
C ALA A 174 -14.68 -2.01 -5.35
N ALA A 175 -15.73 -1.30 -4.98
CA ALA A 175 -15.75 0.16 -4.96
C ALA A 175 -14.67 0.74 -4.02
N ASP A 176 -14.47 0.14 -2.83
CA ASP A 176 -13.47 0.60 -1.87
C ASP A 176 -12.04 0.44 -2.39
N LEU A 177 -11.77 -0.65 -3.12
CA LEU A 177 -10.48 -0.90 -3.76
C LEU A 177 -10.19 0.15 -4.85
N ILE A 178 -11.15 0.40 -5.72
CA ILE A 178 -11.03 1.36 -6.81
C ILE A 178 -10.86 2.78 -6.23
N ARG A 179 -11.69 3.15 -5.26
CA ARG A 179 -11.60 4.44 -4.57
C ARG A 179 -10.20 4.66 -3.98
N TYR A 180 -9.70 3.70 -3.21
CA TYR A 180 -8.38 3.79 -2.59
C TYR A 180 -7.28 4.02 -3.62
N ALA A 181 -7.32 3.32 -4.76
CA ALA A 181 -6.34 3.47 -5.82
C ALA A 181 -6.41 4.86 -6.49
N PHE A 182 -7.61 5.36 -6.79
CA PHE A 182 -7.81 6.69 -7.36
C PHE A 182 -7.40 7.81 -6.40
N ASP A 183 -7.84 7.74 -5.13
CA ASP A 183 -7.45 8.69 -4.08
C ASP A 183 -5.92 8.74 -3.95
N THR A 184 -5.28 7.57 -3.89
CA THR A 184 -3.82 7.49 -3.76
C THR A 184 -3.10 8.05 -4.98
N ALA A 185 -3.56 7.77 -6.19
CA ALA A 185 -2.99 8.31 -7.41
C ALA A 185 -3.13 9.84 -7.46
N ALA A 186 -4.29 10.37 -7.06
CA ALA A 186 -4.55 11.80 -7.00
C ALA A 186 -3.65 12.52 -5.97
N PHE A 187 -3.55 12.00 -4.73
CA PHE A 187 -2.68 12.56 -3.69
C PHE A 187 -1.19 12.53 -4.05
N ARG A 188 -0.78 11.58 -4.88
CA ARG A 188 0.59 11.46 -5.37
C ARG A 188 0.84 12.23 -6.66
N SER A 189 -0.20 12.80 -7.27
CA SER A 189 -0.13 13.36 -8.65
C SER A 189 0.48 12.37 -9.63
N ALA A 190 0.21 11.07 -9.43
CA ALA A 190 0.77 9.95 -10.17
C ALA A 190 -0.25 9.37 -11.16
N PRO A 191 0.19 8.80 -12.29
CA PRO A 191 -0.71 8.05 -13.16
C PRO A 191 -1.19 6.76 -12.48
N LEU A 192 -2.44 6.37 -12.77
CA LEU A 192 -3.03 5.11 -12.32
C LEU A 192 -3.00 4.08 -13.45
N HIS A 193 -2.26 2.98 -13.26
CA HIS A 193 -2.24 1.86 -14.18
C HIS A 193 -3.15 0.75 -13.65
N VAL A 194 -4.25 0.48 -14.33
CA VAL A 194 -5.18 -0.58 -13.95
C VAL A 194 -4.90 -1.83 -14.75
N VAL A 195 -4.60 -2.92 -14.06
CA VAL A 195 -4.31 -4.22 -14.66
C VAL A 195 -5.47 -5.16 -14.36
N HIS A 196 -6.18 -5.58 -15.41
CA HIS A 196 -7.15 -6.67 -15.37
C HIS A 196 -6.56 -7.89 -16.07
N ALA A 197 -6.43 -8.98 -15.32
CA ALA A 197 -5.95 -10.25 -15.85
C ALA A 197 -7.12 -11.24 -15.91
N TRP A 198 -7.37 -11.78 -17.08
CA TRP A 198 -8.45 -12.72 -17.32
C TRP A 198 -7.92 -14.07 -17.81
N THR A 199 -8.61 -15.14 -17.46
CA THR A 199 -8.29 -16.49 -17.94
C THR A 199 -9.49 -17.00 -18.75
N ARG A 200 -9.21 -17.57 -19.91
CA ARG A 200 -10.26 -18.23 -20.68
C ARG A 200 -10.82 -19.37 -19.84
N SER A 201 -12.12 -19.35 -19.56
CA SER A 201 -12.78 -20.51 -18.98
C SER A 201 -12.75 -21.67 -20.01
N GLU A 202 -12.04 -22.74 -19.68
CA GLU A 202 -12.03 -23.97 -20.49
C GLU A 202 -13.34 -24.75 -20.38
N ALA A 203 -14.40 -24.16 -19.88
CA ALA A 203 -15.73 -24.76 -19.79
C ALA A 203 -16.47 -24.67 -21.12
N TYR A 204 -15.85 -25.13 -22.22
CA TYR A 204 -16.58 -25.62 -23.37
C TYR A 204 -16.37 -27.12 -23.46
N PRO A 205 -17.47 -27.94 -23.35
CA PRO A 205 -17.36 -29.36 -23.58
C PRO A 205 -16.84 -29.59 -25.00
N LEU A 206 -16.01 -30.59 -25.14
CA LEU A 206 -15.56 -31.13 -26.42
C LEU A 206 -16.81 -31.65 -27.19
N ALA A 207 -17.55 -30.75 -27.82
CA ALA A 207 -18.67 -31.10 -28.67
C ALA A 207 -18.24 -30.90 -30.12
N ALA A 208 -18.06 -32.05 -30.75
CA ALA A 208 -18.24 -32.35 -32.18
C ALA A 208 -17.51 -31.43 -33.18
N HIS A 209 -16.57 -32.03 -33.88
CA HIS A 209 -16.12 -31.75 -35.25
C HIS A 209 -16.94 -30.68 -35.99
N GLY A 210 -16.53 -29.46 -35.94
CA GLY A 210 -17.12 -28.37 -36.69
C GLY A 210 -16.20 -27.14 -36.58
N SER A 211 -15.70 -26.70 -37.72
CA SER A 211 -14.88 -25.53 -38.03
C SER A 211 -14.79 -24.47 -36.94
N ARG A 212 -13.58 -24.31 -36.40
CA ARG A 212 -13.18 -23.23 -35.52
C ARG A 212 -13.41 -21.88 -36.24
N PRO A 213 -14.26 -20.97 -35.76
CA PRO A 213 -14.27 -19.62 -36.31
C PRO A 213 -12.91 -18.99 -36.06
N GLU A 214 -12.19 -18.68 -37.13
CA GLU A 214 -11.06 -17.76 -37.11
C GLU A 214 -11.60 -16.38 -36.73
N GLY A 215 -11.47 -16.01 -35.45
CA GLY A 215 -11.96 -14.74 -34.88
C GLY A 215 -11.74 -14.71 -33.38
N THR A 216 -10.50 -15.05 -32.94
CA THR A 216 -10.20 -15.25 -31.52
C THR A 216 -9.89 -13.95 -30.77
N ASP A 217 -10.10 -12.77 -31.38
CA ASP A 217 -9.84 -11.45 -30.79
C ASP A 217 -11.03 -10.92 -29.96
N GLY A 218 -12.21 -11.54 -30.05
CA GLY A 218 -13.43 -11.03 -29.42
C GLY A 218 -13.43 -11.04 -27.89
N ASN A 219 -12.68 -11.93 -27.22
CA ASN A 219 -12.71 -12.02 -25.76
C ASN A 219 -11.95 -10.85 -25.10
N GLY A 220 -10.81 -10.47 -25.63
CA GLY A 220 -10.04 -9.33 -25.09
C GLY A 220 -10.77 -7.99 -25.22
N ASP A 221 -11.59 -7.82 -26.26
CA ASP A 221 -12.38 -6.60 -26.46
C ASP A 221 -13.59 -6.51 -25.52
N ALA A 222 -14.18 -7.65 -25.16
CA ALA A 222 -15.21 -7.70 -24.14
C ALA A 222 -14.66 -7.27 -22.77
N GLU A 223 -13.50 -7.80 -22.39
CA GLU A 223 -12.81 -7.46 -21.16
C GLU A 223 -12.38 -5.98 -21.12
N ARG A 224 -11.88 -5.44 -22.25
CA ARG A 224 -11.56 -4.00 -22.35
C ARG A 224 -12.80 -3.13 -22.16
N ARG A 225 -13.92 -3.48 -22.78
CA ARG A 225 -15.18 -2.75 -22.61
C ARG A 225 -15.71 -2.84 -21.18
N ALA A 226 -15.62 -3.99 -20.54
CA ALA A 226 -16.02 -4.20 -19.16
C ALA A 226 -15.15 -3.35 -18.21
N LEU A 227 -13.84 -3.35 -18.39
CA LEU A 227 -12.91 -2.54 -17.60
C LEU A 227 -13.19 -1.04 -17.77
N ALA A 228 -13.30 -0.56 -19.02
CA ALA A 228 -13.60 0.83 -19.32
C ALA A 228 -14.96 1.26 -18.73
N GLY A 229 -15.97 0.40 -18.81
CA GLY A 229 -17.29 0.61 -18.20
C GLY A 229 -17.20 0.76 -16.67
N THR A 230 -16.46 -0.11 -16.01
CA THR A 230 -16.23 -0.10 -14.56
C THR A 230 -15.49 1.17 -14.11
N LEU A 231 -14.52 1.64 -14.87
CA LEU A 231 -13.71 2.80 -14.52
C LEU A 231 -14.35 4.14 -14.92
N ARG A 232 -15.34 4.15 -15.81
CA ARG A 232 -15.96 5.39 -16.31
C ARG A 232 -16.50 6.34 -15.24
N PRO A 233 -17.22 5.88 -14.19
CA PRO A 233 -17.68 6.75 -13.12
C PRO A 233 -16.53 7.39 -12.33
N TRP A 234 -15.49 6.61 -12.08
CA TRP A 234 -14.31 7.04 -11.33
C TRP A 234 -13.48 8.09 -12.08
N ARG A 235 -13.29 7.91 -13.38
CA ARG A 235 -12.61 8.90 -14.24
C ARG A 235 -13.30 10.26 -14.25
N ARG A 236 -14.65 10.28 -14.14
CA ARG A 236 -15.40 11.54 -14.03
C ARG A 236 -15.15 12.23 -12.69
N GLY A 237 -15.07 11.46 -11.60
CA GLY A 237 -14.79 12.01 -10.27
C GLY A 237 -13.34 12.43 -10.05
N PHE A 238 -12.40 11.84 -10.81
CA PHE A 238 -10.96 12.07 -10.69
C PHE A 238 -10.35 12.55 -12.03
N SER A 239 -10.91 13.63 -12.57
CA SER A 239 -10.56 14.14 -13.91
C SER A 239 -9.08 14.53 -14.07
N GLY A 240 -8.39 14.85 -12.97
CA GLY A 240 -6.95 15.14 -12.95
C GLY A 240 -6.04 13.92 -12.94
N THR A 241 -6.59 12.69 -12.79
CA THR A 241 -5.79 11.48 -12.74
C THR A 241 -5.70 10.83 -14.13
N THR A 242 -4.48 10.68 -14.64
CA THR A 242 -4.24 9.94 -15.88
C THR A 242 -4.39 8.44 -15.63
N VAL A 243 -5.35 7.79 -16.30
CA VAL A 243 -5.63 6.35 -16.14
C VAL A 243 -5.22 5.58 -17.40
N ARG A 244 -4.38 4.54 -17.22
CA ARG A 244 -4.00 3.59 -18.27
C ARG A 244 -4.56 2.21 -17.96
N GLU A 245 -5.24 1.63 -18.92
CA GLU A 245 -5.88 0.32 -18.80
C GLU A 245 -5.02 -0.75 -19.47
N HIS A 246 -4.81 -1.85 -18.78
CA HIS A 246 -4.06 -3.02 -19.25
C HIS A 246 -4.91 -4.27 -19.05
N VAL A 247 -5.43 -4.82 -20.14
CA VAL A 247 -6.14 -6.10 -20.15
C VAL A 247 -5.18 -7.16 -20.67
N VAL A 248 -4.92 -8.17 -19.84
CA VAL A 248 -3.93 -9.20 -20.13
C VAL A 248 -4.52 -10.59 -19.93
N GLN A 249 -4.15 -11.53 -20.78
CA GLN A 249 -4.54 -12.92 -20.63
C GLN A 249 -3.58 -13.66 -19.73
N GLY A 250 -4.08 -14.45 -18.78
CA GLY A 250 -3.29 -15.30 -17.90
C GLY A 250 -3.51 -15.02 -16.41
N PRO A 251 -2.75 -15.68 -15.54
CA PRO A 251 -2.88 -15.52 -14.09
C PRO A 251 -2.44 -14.11 -13.64
N PRO A 252 -3.15 -13.45 -12.70
CA PRO A 252 -2.89 -12.06 -12.33
C PRO A 252 -1.53 -11.82 -11.66
N GLY A 253 -1.01 -12.80 -10.90
CA GLY A 253 0.22 -12.63 -10.12
C GLY A 253 1.43 -12.18 -10.96
N PRO A 254 1.85 -12.91 -12.00
CA PRO A 254 2.99 -12.54 -12.85
C PRO A 254 2.82 -11.16 -13.52
N HIS A 255 1.60 -10.84 -14.00
CA HIS A 255 1.34 -9.56 -14.66
C HIS A 255 1.44 -8.38 -13.69
N LEU A 256 0.89 -8.53 -12.46
CA LEU A 256 0.98 -7.53 -11.41
C LEU A 256 2.42 -7.36 -10.91
N LEU A 257 3.19 -8.44 -10.77
CA LEU A 257 4.63 -8.35 -10.44
C LEU A 257 5.39 -7.58 -11.51
N LYS A 258 5.16 -7.88 -12.80
CA LYS A 258 5.79 -7.14 -13.90
C LYS A 258 5.42 -5.66 -13.89
N ALA A 259 4.14 -5.33 -13.66
CA ALA A 259 3.66 -3.96 -13.58
C ALA A 259 4.24 -3.19 -12.38
N SER A 260 4.55 -3.90 -11.27
CA SER A 260 5.06 -3.28 -10.05
C SER A 260 6.53 -2.88 -10.10
N VAL A 261 7.31 -3.30 -11.12
CA VAL A 261 8.76 -3.00 -11.23
C VAL A 261 9.07 -1.50 -11.26
N ARG A 262 8.18 -0.70 -11.82
CA ARG A 262 8.32 0.77 -11.91
C ARG A 262 7.21 1.51 -11.17
N ALA A 263 6.51 0.84 -10.28
CA ALA A 263 5.40 1.41 -9.54
C ALA A 263 5.86 2.00 -8.21
N GLY A 264 5.27 3.12 -7.80
CA GLY A 264 5.43 3.66 -6.45
C GLY A 264 4.51 2.98 -5.42
N LEU A 265 3.46 2.28 -5.89
CA LEU A 265 2.55 1.50 -5.05
C LEU A 265 1.78 0.49 -5.90
N LEU A 266 1.68 -0.74 -5.43
CA LEU A 266 0.78 -1.76 -5.96
C LEU A 266 -0.44 -1.90 -5.04
N VAL A 267 -1.63 -1.70 -5.57
CA VAL A 267 -2.91 -1.80 -4.84
C VAL A 267 -3.65 -3.06 -5.26
N VAL A 268 -4.00 -3.89 -4.29
CA VAL A 268 -4.71 -5.16 -4.51
C VAL A 268 -5.81 -5.35 -3.48
N GLY A 269 -6.89 -6.02 -3.89
CA GLY A 269 -8.03 -6.29 -3.04
C GLY A 269 -7.87 -7.57 -2.22
N ARG A 270 -8.45 -7.56 -1.02
CA ARG A 270 -8.66 -8.73 -0.18
C ARG A 270 -10.12 -8.77 0.26
N ARG A 271 -10.80 -9.88 -0.01
CA ARG A 271 -12.18 -10.07 0.46
C ARG A 271 -12.22 -10.11 1.99
N SER A 272 -13.12 -9.34 2.58
CA SER A 272 -13.33 -9.31 4.03
C SER A 272 -13.76 -10.68 4.55
N GLY A 273 -13.34 -11.04 5.76
CA GLY A 273 -13.63 -12.35 6.36
C GLY A 273 -12.81 -13.52 5.81
N THR A 274 -12.07 -13.34 4.71
CA THR A 274 -11.14 -14.36 4.18
C THR A 274 -9.70 -13.90 4.29
N GLY A 275 -8.78 -14.84 4.46
CA GLY A 275 -7.35 -14.50 4.41
C GLY A 275 -6.92 -14.05 3.01
N PRO A 276 -5.70 -13.46 2.89
CA PRO A 276 -5.19 -13.05 1.60
C PRO A 276 -5.02 -14.27 0.69
N GLY A 277 -5.59 -14.18 -0.51
CA GLY A 277 -5.48 -15.21 -1.52
C GLY A 277 -4.01 -15.44 -1.96
N ARG A 278 -3.79 -16.50 -2.76
CA ARG A 278 -2.44 -16.85 -3.26
C ARG A 278 -1.78 -15.65 -3.96
N THR A 279 -2.50 -14.96 -4.83
CA THR A 279 -1.99 -13.79 -5.56
C THR A 279 -1.50 -12.71 -4.60
N VAL A 280 -2.32 -12.29 -3.63
CA VAL A 280 -1.95 -11.25 -2.66
C VAL A 280 -0.71 -11.65 -1.85
N ARG A 281 -0.63 -12.90 -1.39
CA ARG A 281 0.55 -13.41 -0.66
C ARG A 281 1.81 -13.39 -1.53
N THR A 282 1.70 -13.76 -2.80
CA THR A 282 2.82 -13.71 -3.75
C THR A 282 3.28 -12.28 -3.97
N LEU A 283 2.34 -11.33 -4.15
CA LEU A 283 2.66 -9.93 -4.35
C LEU A 283 3.33 -9.31 -3.13
N ILE A 284 2.81 -9.53 -1.92
CA ILE A 284 3.46 -9.07 -0.69
C ILE A 284 4.88 -9.60 -0.55
N ARG A 285 5.16 -10.82 -1.03
CA ARG A 285 6.49 -11.43 -0.95
C ARG A 285 7.46 -10.95 -2.02
N HIS A 286 6.97 -10.68 -3.22
CA HIS A 286 7.83 -10.55 -4.40
C HIS A 286 7.72 -9.22 -5.15
N ALA A 287 6.68 -8.39 -4.87
CA ALA A 287 6.60 -7.08 -5.51
C ALA A 287 7.82 -6.23 -5.11
N PRO A 288 8.49 -5.55 -6.04
CA PRO A 288 9.62 -4.67 -5.73
C PRO A 288 9.19 -3.32 -5.14
N CYS A 289 7.91 -2.99 -5.11
CA CYS A 289 7.35 -1.77 -4.54
C CYS A 289 6.43 -2.05 -3.34
N ALA A 290 6.07 -1.03 -2.58
CA ALA A 290 5.11 -1.14 -1.50
C ALA A 290 3.78 -1.73 -2.00
N VAL A 291 3.15 -2.58 -1.18
CA VAL A 291 1.90 -3.26 -1.53
C VAL A 291 0.79 -2.85 -0.58
N ALA A 292 -0.24 -2.19 -1.11
CA ALA A 292 -1.47 -1.89 -0.38
C ALA A 292 -2.47 -3.03 -0.54
N VAL A 293 -2.88 -3.62 0.57
CA VAL A 293 -3.92 -4.64 0.65
C VAL A 293 -5.19 -3.99 1.18
N VAL A 294 -6.18 -3.83 0.31
CA VAL A 294 -7.43 -3.15 0.62
C VAL A 294 -8.52 -4.17 0.91
N PRO A 295 -9.10 -4.19 2.12
CA PRO A 295 -10.23 -5.04 2.42
C PRO A 295 -11.47 -4.52 1.68
N HIS A 296 -12.26 -5.44 1.13
CA HIS A 296 -13.55 -5.13 0.49
C HIS A 296 -14.58 -6.21 0.79
N GLY A 297 -15.84 -5.84 0.79
CA GLY A 297 -16.99 -6.71 1.01
C GLY A 297 -17.38 -7.53 -0.19
#